data_56392f11d295ffd26df407273b280e0e
#
_entry.id   56392f11d295ffd26df407273b280e0e
#
_cell.length_a   1.000
_cell.length_b   1.000
_cell.length_c   1.000
_cell.angle_alpha   90.00
_cell.angle_beta   90.00
_cell.angle_gamma   90.00
#
_symmetry.space_group_name_H-M   'P 1'
#
loop_
_entity.id
_entity.type
_entity.pdbx_description
1 polymer ?
#
loop_
_entity_poly.entity_id
_entity_poly.type
_entity_poly.pdbx_seq_one_letter_code
_entity_poly.pdbx_strand_id
1 'polypeptide(L)'
;ANVMTASKGEIQFDHVDFIYPGKTEDQDHKIFNDLNIHIKAGEKIGLVGRSGAGKSTLVNLLLRFYEVESGRILIDGQDINELTQDSLRHQIGMVTQDTSLLHRTVRENILYGRPDATEEELLEATHKAEAHDFILGLHDPYGNTGYDAYVGERGVKLSGGQRQRIAIARVLLKNAPILILDEATSALDSEVEAAIQASFDLLMENKTVIAIAHRLSTIAAMDRLIVLDNGHIVEQGTHQELLAQNGIYAQLWMHQTGGFLGDD
;
A
#
# COMPACT_ATOMS: atom_id res chain seq x y z
N ALA A 1 23.12 -6.50 11.42
CA ALA A 1 21.68 -6.37 11.22
C ALA A 1 21.02 -7.74 11.41
N ASN A 2 19.94 -7.77 12.15
CA ASN A 2 19.22 -9.00 12.46
C ASN A 2 18.20 -9.33 11.35
N VAL A 3 17.94 -10.63 11.17
CA VAL A 3 16.86 -11.08 10.29
C VAL A 3 15.57 -11.08 11.12
N MET A 4 14.51 -10.55 10.53
CA MET A 4 13.21 -10.50 11.18
C MET A 4 12.62 -11.91 11.32
N THR A 5 12.18 -12.27 12.51
CA THR A 5 11.39 -13.49 12.73
C THR A 5 9.95 -13.29 12.25
N ALA A 6 9.21 -14.39 12.11
CA ALA A 6 7.82 -14.34 11.61
C ALA A 6 7.00 -13.27 12.32
N SER A 7 6.39 -12.38 11.55
CA SER A 7 5.69 -11.20 12.03
C SER A 7 4.19 -11.45 12.12
N LYS A 8 3.57 -10.91 13.18
CA LYS A 8 2.11 -10.80 13.31
C LYS A 8 1.60 -9.50 12.69
N GLY A 9 2.48 -8.51 12.54
CA GLY A 9 2.17 -7.25 11.90
C GLY A 9 1.80 -6.11 12.85
N GLU A 10 2.16 -6.18 14.13
CA GLU A 10 2.02 -5.03 15.02
C GLU A 10 3.02 -3.94 14.65
N ILE A 11 2.55 -2.71 14.50
CA ILE A 11 3.37 -1.57 14.09
C ILE A 11 3.29 -0.48 15.14
N GLN A 12 4.44 0.11 15.49
CA GLN A 12 4.49 1.23 16.41
C GLN A 12 5.47 2.29 15.91
N PHE A 13 4.99 3.51 15.81
CA PHE A 13 5.81 4.72 15.68
C PHE A 13 5.94 5.31 17.06
N ASP A 14 7.17 5.39 17.59
CA ASP A 14 7.45 5.76 18.96
C ASP A 14 8.30 7.03 18.98
N HIS A 15 7.67 8.17 19.27
CA HIS A 15 8.30 9.49 19.34
C HIS A 15 9.15 9.83 18.12
N VAL A 16 8.59 9.63 16.91
CA VAL A 16 9.35 9.79 15.66
C VAL A 16 9.42 11.24 15.26
N ASP A 17 10.66 11.72 15.09
CA ASP A 17 10.98 12.98 14.43
C ASP A 17 11.60 12.67 13.07
N PHE A 18 11.22 13.43 12.06
CA PHE A 18 11.77 13.27 10.72
C PHE A 18 11.84 14.57 9.95
N ILE A 19 12.97 14.76 9.27
CA ILE A 19 13.22 15.83 8.30
C ILE A 19 13.86 15.20 7.06
N TYR A 20 13.47 15.63 5.87
CA TYR A 20 14.09 15.12 4.64
C TYR A 20 15.56 15.57 4.55
N PRO A 21 16.46 14.69 4.03
CA PRO A 21 17.89 15.02 3.87
C PRO A 21 18.08 16.28 3.02
N GLY A 22 19.05 17.12 3.41
CA GLY A 22 19.38 18.34 2.71
C GLY A 22 18.58 19.58 3.12
N LYS A 23 17.65 19.45 4.07
CA LYS A 23 16.96 20.58 4.68
C LYS A 23 17.54 20.86 6.06
N THR A 24 17.55 22.14 6.44
CA THR A 24 18.12 22.57 7.73
C THR A 24 17.25 22.12 8.91
N GLU A 25 17.87 21.91 10.05
CA GLU A 25 17.23 21.47 11.30
C GLU A 25 16.27 22.52 11.92
N ASP A 26 15.77 23.44 11.14
CA ASP A 26 14.79 24.39 11.61
C ASP A 26 13.49 23.63 11.94
N GLN A 27 12.96 23.83 13.12
CA GLN A 27 11.74 23.13 13.59
C GLN A 27 10.56 23.35 12.65
N ASP A 28 10.55 24.43 11.90
CA ASP A 28 9.49 24.74 10.93
C ASP A 28 9.55 23.86 9.69
N HIS A 29 10.62 23.06 9.49
CA HIS A 29 10.81 22.21 8.33
C HIS A 29 10.73 20.71 8.64
N LYS A 30 10.48 20.32 9.89
CA LYS A 30 10.26 18.92 10.25
C LYS A 30 8.94 18.43 9.64
N ILE A 31 9.00 17.27 9.00
CA ILE A 31 7.78 16.61 8.50
C ILE A 31 7.02 16.00 9.67
N PHE A 32 7.72 15.30 10.57
CA PHE A 32 7.15 14.77 11.80
C PHE A 32 7.90 15.28 13.01
N ASN A 33 7.15 15.64 14.03
CA ASN A 33 7.66 16.04 15.33
C ASN A 33 6.87 15.29 16.40
N ASP A 34 7.52 14.33 17.04
CA ASP A 34 6.93 13.48 18.08
C ASP A 34 5.70 12.67 17.59
N LEU A 35 5.86 12.01 16.43
CA LEU A 35 4.79 11.17 15.87
C LEU A 35 4.68 9.86 16.65
N ASN A 36 3.49 9.60 17.18
CA ASN A 36 3.17 8.38 17.91
C ASN A 36 1.96 7.69 17.28
N ILE A 37 2.13 6.45 16.84
CA ILE A 37 1.07 5.63 16.30
C ILE A 37 1.28 4.20 16.78
N HIS A 38 0.21 3.57 17.23
CA HIS A 38 0.19 2.13 17.52
C HIS A 38 -0.90 1.46 16.69
N ILE A 39 -0.51 0.48 15.88
CA ILE A 39 -1.39 -0.30 15.04
C ILE A 39 -1.31 -1.76 15.50
N LYS A 40 -2.43 -2.31 15.94
CA LYS A 40 -2.50 -3.69 16.39
C LYS A 40 -2.36 -4.66 15.21
N ALA A 41 -1.84 -5.84 15.46
CA ALA A 41 -1.79 -6.90 14.46
C ALA A 41 -3.20 -7.17 13.91
N GLY A 42 -3.34 -7.16 12.60
CA GLY A 42 -4.62 -7.37 11.91
C GLY A 42 -5.52 -6.14 11.83
N GLU A 43 -5.12 -5.02 12.40
CA GLU A 43 -5.88 -3.77 12.32
C GLU A 43 -5.74 -3.11 10.95
N LYS A 44 -6.82 -2.54 10.44
CA LYS A 44 -6.86 -1.83 9.16
C LYS A 44 -6.99 -0.33 9.41
N ILE A 45 -5.96 0.41 9.05
CA ILE A 45 -5.84 1.85 9.27
C ILE A 45 -5.91 2.58 7.93
N GLY A 46 -6.78 3.56 7.84
CA GLY A 46 -6.79 4.51 6.73
C GLY A 46 -6.08 5.80 7.11
N LEU A 47 -5.11 6.22 6.30
CA LEU A 47 -4.48 7.53 6.40
C LEU A 47 -5.24 8.50 5.53
N VAL A 48 -5.69 9.59 6.12
CA VAL A 48 -6.48 10.62 5.46
C VAL A 48 -5.84 11.98 5.72
N GLY A 49 -5.93 12.88 4.76
CA GLY A 49 -5.37 14.21 4.91
C GLY A 49 -5.15 14.85 3.55
N ARG A 50 -4.87 16.15 3.58
CA ARG A 50 -4.57 16.92 2.38
C ARG A 50 -3.21 16.51 1.80
N SER A 51 -2.97 16.85 0.54
CA SER A 51 -1.66 16.69 -0.08
C SER A 51 -0.58 17.39 0.76
N GLY A 52 0.56 16.72 0.96
CA GLY A 52 1.64 17.25 1.80
C GLY A 52 1.45 17.08 3.29
N ALA A 53 0.42 16.37 3.74
CA ALA A 53 0.15 16.14 5.16
C ALA A 53 1.12 15.16 5.85
N GLY A 54 1.89 14.39 5.06
CA GLY A 54 2.86 13.42 5.58
C GLY A 54 2.49 11.95 5.35
N LYS A 55 1.40 11.67 4.66
CA LYS A 55 0.94 10.29 4.41
C LYS A 55 1.98 9.42 3.71
N SER A 56 2.51 9.90 2.60
CA SER A 56 3.55 9.19 1.83
C SER A 56 4.86 9.09 2.61
N THR A 57 5.19 10.10 3.38
CA THR A 57 6.39 10.10 4.22
C THR A 57 6.30 9.01 5.30
N LEU A 58 5.15 8.85 5.92
CA LEU A 58 4.93 7.80 6.92
C LEU A 58 5.22 6.42 6.32
N VAL A 59 4.68 6.15 5.14
CA VAL A 59 4.90 4.89 4.42
C VAL A 59 6.38 4.72 4.06
N ASN A 60 7.03 5.76 3.56
CA ASN A 60 8.45 5.72 3.20
C ASN A 60 9.36 5.43 4.41
N LEU A 61 9.00 5.94 5.58
CA LEU A 61 9.73 5.64 6.82
C LEU A 61 9.53 4.19 7.26
N LEU A 62 8.32 3.66 7.13
CA LEU A 62 8.06 2.24 7.46
C LEU A 62 8.83 1.30 6.53
N LEU A 63 8.93 1.64 5.25
CA LEU A 63 9.73 0.88 4.27
C LEU A 63 11.23 1.12 4.41
N ARG A 64 11.63 2.04 5.28
CA ARG A 64 13.02 2.43 5.53
C ARG A 64 13.74 2.95 4.30
N PHE A 65 13.04 3.71 3.46
CA PHE A 65 13.66 4.49 2.40
C PHE A 65 14.42 5.69 2.95
N TYR A 66 14.06 6.13 4.15
CA TYR A 66 14.73 7.18 4.91
C TYR A 66 14.84 6.74 6.36
N GLU A 67 15.83 7.24 7.06
CA GLU A 67 16.00 7.01 8.49
C GLU A 67 15.36 8.13 9.31
N VAL A 68 14.78 7.78 10.46
CA VAL A 68 14.23 8.77 11.38
C VAL A 68 15.35 9.57 12.03
N GLU A 69 15.08 10.84 12.33
CA GLU A 69 16.01 11.71 13.04
C GLU A 69 16.13 11.31 14.52
N SER A 70 15.01 11.05 15.14
CA SER A 70 14.92 10.53 16.50
C SER A 70 13.67 9.66 16.65
N GLY A 71 13.58 8.96 17.78
CA GLY A 71 12.54 7.98 17.98
C GLY A 71 12.84 6.68 17.27
N ARG A 72 11.84 5.82 17.16
CA ARG A 72 11.99 4.52 16.52
C ARG A 72 10.67 4.02 15.93
N ILE A 73 10.80 3.12 14.96
CA ILE A 73 9.67 2.41 14.37
C ILE A 73 9.87 0.94 14.68
N LEU A 74 8.85 0.31 15.26
CA LEU A 74 8.89 -1.08 15.68
C LEU A 74 7.87 -1.90 14.90
N ILE A 75 8.27 -3.09 14.48
CA ILE A 75 7.35 -4.12 13.97
C ILE A 75 7.48 -5.33 14.90
N ASP A 76 6.37 -5.72 15.51
CA ASP A 76 6.33 -6.77 16.54
C ASP A 76 7.37 -6.56 17.63
N GLY A 77 7.56 -5.31 18.05
CA GLY A 77 8.53 -4.93 19.07
C GLY A 77 9.97 -4.88 18.61
N GLN A 78 10.27 -5.15 17.34
CA GLN A 78 11.63 -5.08 16.79
C GLN A 78 11.84 -3.74 16.08
N ASP A 79 12.92 -3.04 16.43
CA ASP A 79 13.30 -1.79 15.75
C ASP A 79 13.71 -2.10 14.31
N ILE A 80 13.05 -1.45 13.35
CA ILE A 80 13.31 -1.70 11.93
C ILE A 80 14.73 -1.29 11.50
N ASN A 81 15.39 -0.39 12.23
CA ASN A 81 16.79 -0.02 11.96
C ASN A 81 17.79 -1.13 12.30
N GLU A 82 17.40 -2.06 13.14
CA GLU A 82 18.24 -3.22 13.54
C GLU A 82 18.08 -4.41 12.59
N LEU A 83 17.12 -4.34 11.66
CA LEU A 83 16.82 -5.41 10.72
C LEU A 83 17.55 -5.20 9.39
N THR A 84 17.77 -6.29 8.65
CA THR A 84 18.16 -6.16 7.24
C THR A 84 17.00 -5.59 6.42
N GLN A 85 17.32 -4.81 5.38
CA GLN A 85 16.26 -4.28 4.50
C GLN A 85 15.46 -5.38 3.84
N ASP A 86 16.12 -6.46 3.42
CA ASP A 86 15.46 -7.57 2.76
C ASP A 86 14.46 -8.26 3.68
N SER A 87 14.84 -8.54 4.93
CA SER A 87 13.92 -9.18 5.89
C SER A 87 12.75 -8.28 6.26
N LEU A 88 12.98 -6.98 6.38
CA LEU A 88 11.92 -6.00 6.61
C LEU A 88 10.91 -5.99 5.45
N ARG A 89 11.40 -5.87 4.22
CA ARG A 89 10.54 -5.78 3.03
C ARG A 89 9.80 -7.07 2.73
N HIS A 90 10.31 -8.22 3.16
CA HIS A 90 9.59 -9.49 3.07
C HIS A 90 8.32 -9.52 3.92
N GLN A 91 8.26 -8.68 4.96
CA GLN A 91 7.10 -8.60 5.85
C GLN A 91 6.04 -7.61 5.36
N ILE A 92 6.30 -6.90 4.26
CA ILE A 92 5.43 -5.83 3.78
C ILE A 92 5.09 -6.05 2.31
N GLY A 93 3.81 -6.22 2.02
CA GLY A 93 3.28 -6.18 0.66
C GLY A 93 2.82 -4.76 0.33
N MET A 94 2.97 -4.35 -0.91
CA MET A 94 2.62 -2.99 -1.32
C MET A 94 1.90 -2.97 -2.65
N VAL A 95 0.76 -2.29 -2.70
CA VAL A 95 0.04 -1.96 -3.93
C VAL A 95 0.08 -0.44 -4.08
N THR A 96 0.71 0.02 -5.16
CA THR A 96 0.90 1.44 -5.45
C THR A 96 0.12 1.88 -6.68
N GLN A 97 0.10 3.18 -6.92
CA GLN A 97 -0.39 3.77 -8.18
C GLN A 97 0.43 3.30 -9.38
N ASP A 98 1.74 3.15 -9.19
CA ASP A 98 2.63 2.69 -10.25
C ASP A 98 2.53 1.18 -10.40
N THR A 99 1.89 0.77 -11.49
CA THR A 99 1.75 -0.64 -11.88
C THR A 99 2.72 -1.03 -12.97
N SER A 100 3.86 -0.36 -13.07
CA SER A 100 4.91 -0.68 -14.03
C SER A 100 5.40 -2.11 -13.84
N LEU A 101 5.50 -2.82 -14.96
CA LEU A 101 5.97 -4.19 -14.99
C LEU A 101 7.39 -4.24 -15.54
N LEU A 102 8.17 -5.19 -15.03
CA LEU A 102 9.49 -5.49 -15.57
C LEU A 102 9.34 -6.07 -16.98
N HIS A 103 10.30 -5.76 -17.87
CA HIS A 103 10.34 -6.38 -19.20
C HIS A 103 10.80 -7.84 -19.06
N ARG A 104 9.88 -8.67 -18.62
CA ARG A 104 10.02 -10.11 -18.36
C ARG A 104 8.69 -10.78 -18.65
N THR A 105 8.64 -12.09 -18.51
CA THR A 105 7.38 -12.83 -18.67
C THR A 105 6.38 -12.46 -17.57
N VAL A 106 5.12 -12.74 -17.83
CA VAL A 106 4.06 -12.59 -16.82
C VAL A 106 4.40 -13.39 -15.56
N ARG A 107 4.81 -14.66 -15.75
CA ARG A 107 5.22 -15.54 -14.65
C ARG A 107 6.31 -14.92 -13.79
N GLU A 108 7.37 -14.44 -14.41
CA GLU A 108 8.49 -13.82 -13.70
C GLU A 108 8.07 -12.56 -12.95
N ASN A 109 7.19 -11.75 -13.52
CA ASN A 109 6.67 -10.57 -12.85
C ASN A 109 5.90 -10.93 -11.57
N ILE A 110 5.08 -11.97 -11.60
CA ILE A 110 4.30 -12.38 -10.43
C ILE A 110 5.19 -13.07 -9.39
N LEU A 111 6.07 -13.97 -9.84
CA LEU A 111 7.01 -14.68 -8.95
C LEU A 111 8.02 -13.75 -8.28
N TYR A 112 8.20 -12.53 -8.78
CA TYR A 112 9.07 -11.54 -8.14
C TYR A 112 8.70 -11.31 -6.66
N GLY A 113 7.43 -11.44 -6.32
CA GLY A 113 6.96 -11.35 -4.93
C GLY A 113 7.42 -12.51 -4.04
N ARG A 114 7.52 -13.72 -4.62
CA ARG A 114 7.99 -14.93 -3.93
C ARG A 114 8.56 -15.91 -4.96
N PRO A 115 9.88 -15.81 -5.27
CA PRO A 115 10.48 -16.57 -6.36
C PRO A 115 10.43 -18.08 -6.20
N ASP A 116 10.31 -18.59 -4.99
CA ASP A 116 10.25 -20.03 -4.69
C ASP A 116 8.82 -20.60 -4.66
N ALA A 117 7.82 -19.80 -5.03
CA ALA A 117 6.44 -20.26 -5.09
C ALA A 117 6.25 -21.34 -6.15
N THR A 118 5.35 -22.27 -5.89
CA THR A 118 4.99 -23.33 -6.83
C THR A 118 4.09 -22.79 -7.94
N GLU A 119 4.00 -23.53 -9.05
CA GLU A 119 3.09 -23.20 -10.15
C GLU A 119 1.62 -23.19 -9.67
N GLU A 120 1.26 -24.11 -8.78
CA GLU A 120 -0.07 -24.16 -8.19
C GLU A 120 -0.40 -22.92 -7.39
N GLU A 121 0.54 -22.44 -6.58
CA GLU A 121 0.40 -21.21 -5.82
C GLU A 121 0.29 -19.99 -6.72
N LEU A 122 1.09 -19.94 -7.80
CA LEU A 122 1.00 -18.90 -8.82
C LEU A 122 -0.39 -18.84 -9.44
N LEU A 123 -0.93 -19.96 -9.87
CA LEU A 123 -2.24 -20.04 -10.50
C LEU A 123 -3.35 -19.65 -9.52
N GLU A 124 -3.25 -20.06 -8.27
CA GLU A 124 -4.20 -19.66 -7.24
C GLU A 124 -4.22 -18.13 -7.07
N ALA A 125 -3.05 -17.50 -7.01
CA ALA A 125 -2.95 -16.05 -6.89
C ALA A 125 -3.55 -15.32 -8.10
N THR A 126 -3.30 -15.81 -9.30
CA THR A 126 -3.83 -15.19 -10.52
C THR A 126 -5.33 -15.38 -10.68
N HIS A 127 -5.87 -16.50 -10.24
CA HIS A 127 -7.32 -16.71 -10.20
C HIS A 127 -7.99 -15.74 -9.21
N LYS A 128 -7.43 -15.60 -8.03
CA LYS A 128 -7.94 -14.66 -7.02
C LYS A 128 -7.87 -13.20 -7.47
N ALA A 129 -6.84 -12.85 -8.23
CA ALA A 129 -6.68 -11.50 -8.79
C ALA A 129 -7.51 -11.26 -10.06
N GLU A 130 -8.31 -12.23 -10.50
CA GLU A 130 -9.08 -12.13 -11.76
C GLU A 130 -8.18 -11.90 -12.99
N ALA A 131 -6.96 -12.43 -12.96
CA ALA A 131 -5.96 -12.23 -14.02
C ALA A 131 -5.78 -13.45 -14.93
N HIS A 132 -6.13 -14.63 -14.47
CA HIS A 132 -5.83 -15.88 -15.18
C HIS A 132 -6.36 -15.89 -16.62
N ASP A 133 -7.63 -15.54 -16.81
CA ASP A 133 -8.29 -15.66 -18.10
C ASP A 133 -7.67 -14.73 -19.15
N PHE A 134 -7.40 -13.46 -18.82
CA PHE A 134 -6.77 -12.59 -19.79
C PHE A 134 -5.30 -12.97 -20.05
N ILE A 135 -4.59 -13.50 -19.06
CA ILE A 135 -3.21 -13.95 -19.23
C ILE A 135 -3.12 -15.05 -20.27
N LEU A 136 -4.04 -16.02 -20.25
CA LEU A 136 -4.05 -17.13 -21.22
C LEU A 136 -4.18 -16.64 -22.66
N GLY A 137 -4.81 -15.50 -22.89
CA GLY A 137 -5.00 -14.92 -24.21
C GLY A 137 -3.85 -14.05 -24.70
N LEU A 138 -2.79 -13.86 -23.92
CA LEU A 138 -1.69 -12.98 -24.29
C LEU A 138 -0.77 -13.62 -25.33
N HIS A 139 -0.35 -12.80 -26.29
CA HIS A 139 0.65 -13.15 -27.30
C HIS A 139 1.65 -12.00 -27.41
N ASP A 140 2.93 -12.30 -27.25
CA ASP A 140 3.96 -11.27 -27.39
C ASP A 140 4.50 -11.21 -28.83
N PRO A 141 5.27 -10.16 -29.18
CA PRO A 141 5.87 -10.05 -30.52
C PRO A 141 6.94 -11.11 -30.81
N TYR A 142 7.35 -11.88 -29.83
CA TYR A 142 8.42 -12.88 -29.97
C TYR A 142 7.88 -14.31 -30.13
N GLY A 143 6.59 -14.48 -30.17
CA GLY A 143 5.93 -15.78 -30.34
C GLY A 143 5.61 -16.51 -29.03
N ASN A 144 5.80 -15.90 -27.86
CA ASN A 144 5.46 -16.50 -26.59
C ASN A 144 4.01 -16.16 -26.21
N THR A 145 3.37 -17.07 -25.48
CA THR A 145 1.94 -16.96 -25.15
C THR A 145 1.68 -17.18 -23.66
N GLY A 146 0.54 -16.66 -23.18
CA GLY A 146 0.08 -16.89 -21.82
C GLY A 146 1.05 -16.40 -20.77
N TYR A 147 1.34 -17.22 -19.77
CA TYR A 147 2.27 -16.92 -18.69
C TYR A 147 3.71 -16.71 -19.16
N ASP A 148 4.07 -17.22 -20.31
CA ASP A 148 5.40 -17.08 -20.90
C ASP A 148 5.52 -15.85 -21.82
N ALA A 149 4.43 -15.13 -22.02
CA ALA A 149 4.44 -13.88 -22.78
C ALA A 149 5.22 -12.80 -22.05
N TYR A 150 6.06 -12.08 -22.79
CA TYR A 150 6.77 -10.91 -22.26
C TYR A 150 5.82 -9.72 -22.19
N VAL A 151 5.92 -9.00 -21.08
CA VAL A 151 5.20 -7.77 -20.83
C VAL A 151 6.19 -6.65 -20.53
N GLY A 152 5.70 -5.45 -20.23
CA GLY A 152 6.56 -4.30 -20.03
C GLY A 152 6.75 -3.51 -21.33
N GLU A 153 7.80 -2.72 -21.40
CA GLU A 153 7.98 -1.70 -22.44
C GLU A 153 8.03 -2.27 -23.86
N ARG A 154 8.64 -3.44 -24.05
CA ARG A 154 8.83 -4.09 -25.37
C ARG A 154 7.97 -5.32 -25.56
N GLY A 155 7.14 -5.66 -24.59
CA GLY A 155 6.28 -6.83 -24.64
C GLY A 155 4.84 -6.49 -25.00
N VAL A 156 3.93 -7.34 -24.57
CA VAL A 156 2.49 -7.12 -24.74
C VAL A 156 2.10 -5.84 -24.04
N LYS A 157 1.33 -5.01 -24.72
CA LYS A 157 0.75 -3.82 -24.11
C LYS A 157 -0.51 -4.21 -23.36
N LEU A 158 -0.51 -3.94 -22.07
CA LEU A 158 -1.62 -4.22 -21.17
C LEU A 158 -2.37 -2.94 -20.84
N SER A 159 -3.68 -3.05 -20.61
CA SER A 159 -4.46 -1.96 -20.05
C SER A 159 -4.02 -1.65 -18.61
N GLY A 160 -4.38 -0.50 -18.08
CA GLY A 160 -4.12 -0.15 -16.69
C GLY A 160 -4.71 -1.17 -15.72
N GLY A 161 -5.95 -1.61 -15.97
CA GLY A 161 -6.62 -2.62 -15.14
C GLY A 161 -5.92 -3.99 -15.18
N GLN A 162 -5.43 -4.40 -16.35
CA GLN A 162 -4.69 -5.66 -16.50
C GLN A 162 -3.36 -5.61 -15.75
N ARG A 163 -2.60 -4.51 -15.88
CA ARG A 163 -1.36 -4.33 -15.11
C ARG A 163 -1.60 -4.36 -13.61
N GLN A 164 -2.69 -3.72 -13.17
CA GLN A 164 -3.04 -3.69 -11.75
C GLN A 164 -3.38 -5.09 -11.22
N ARG A 165 -4.11 -5.89 -11.98
CA ARG A 165 -4.43 -7.29 -11.60
C ARG A 165 -3.17 -8.15 -11.50
N ILE A 166 -2.20 -7.96 -12.37
CA ILE A 166 -0.91 -8.66 -12.28
C ILE A 166 -0.16 -8.20 -11.01
N ALA A 167 -0.16 -6.91 -10.72
CA ALA A 167 0.43 -6.38 -9.49
C ALA A 167 -0.25 -6.94 -8.22
N ILE A 168 -1.57 -7.06 -8.24
CA ILE A 168 -2.35 -7.68 -7.16
C ILE A 168 -1.99 -9.16 -7.00
N ALA A 169 -1.88 -9.90 -8.09
CA ALA A 169 -1.47 -11.31 -8.06
C ALA A 169 -0.10 -11.48 -7.41
N ARG A 170 0.85 -10.61 -7.72
CA ARG A 170 2.19 -10.58 -7.09
C ARG A 170 2.08 -10.42 -5.57
N VAL A 171 1.26 -9.50 -5.11
CA VAL A 171 1.10 -9.21 -3.68
C VAL A 171 0.37 -10.35 -2.97
N LEU A 172 -0.66 -10.94 -3.58
CA LEU A 172 -1.35 -12.13 -3.05
C LEU A 172 -0.37 -13.28 -2.89
N LEU A 173 0.48 -13.50 -3.89
CA LEU A 173 1.48 -14.58 -3.86
C LEU A 173 2.50 -14.35 -2.73
N LYS A 174 2.95 -13.13 -2.55
CA LYS A 174 3.88 -12.76 -1.49
C LYS A 174 3.31 -13.05 -0.11
N ASN A 175 2.04 -12.77 0.10
CA ASN A 175 1.29 -13.06 1.32
C ASN A 175 1.96 -12.54 2.60
N ALA A 176 2.47 -11.31 2.55
CA ALA A 176 3.11 -10.66 3.70
C ALA A 176 2.07 -10.27 4.78
N PRO A 177 2.45 -10.25 6.07
CA PRO A 177 1.52 -9.93 7.16
C PRO A 177 1.10 -8.47 7.21
N ILE A 178 1.88 -7.55 6.64
CA ILE A 178 1.58 -6.13 6.57
C ILE A 178 1.34 -5.75 5.12
N LEU A 179 0.28 -5.02 4.86
CA LEU A 179 -0.09 -4.55 3.53
C LEU A 179 -0.18 -3.02 3.52
N ILE A 180 0.48 -2.40 2.56
CA ILE A 180 0.35 -0.98 2.28
C ILE A 180 -0.42 -0.82 0.98
N LEU A 181 -1.53 -0.08 1.03
CA LEU A 181 -2.32 0.30 -0.13
C LEU A 181 -2.18 1.79 -0.36
N ASP A 182 -1.65 2.17 -1.52
CA ASP A 182 -1.67 3.56 -1.97
C ASP A 182 -2.65 3.64 -3.13
N GLU A 183 -3.85 4.12 -2.84
CA GLU A 183 -4.91 4.16 -3.82
C GLU A 183 -4.61 5.16 -4.94
N ALA A 184 -4.69 4.65 -6.17
CA ALA A 184 -4.64 5.49 -7.35
C ALA A 184 -5.93 6.28 -7.51
N THR A 185 -5.80 7.56 -7.86
CA THR A 185 -6.90 8.40 -8.32
C THR A 185 -7.19 8.19 -9.81
N SER A 186 -6.65 7.14 -10.43
CA SER A 186 -6.90 6.87 -11.84
C SER A 186 -8.39 6.57 -12.08
N ALA A 187 -8.97 7.24 -13.08
CA ALA A 187 -10.31 6.98 -13.54
C ALA A 187 -10.36 5.61 -14.23
N LEU A 188 -10.67 4.57 -13.44
CA LEU A 188 -11.01 3.25 -13.95
C LEU A 188 -12.51 3.24 -14.29
N ASP A 189 -12.89 2.47 -15.31
CA ASP A 189 -14.32 2.28 -15.55
C ASP A 189 -14.94 1.48 -14.36
N SER A 190 -16.24 1.62 -14.16
CA SER A 190 -16.93 1.11 -12.98
C SER A 190 -16.88 -0.41 -12.84
N GLU A 191 -16.82 -1.16 -13.94
CA GLU A 191 -16.75 -2.63 -13.90
C GLU A 191 -15.37 -3.09 -13.46
N VAL A 192 -14.31 -2.49 -14.00
CA VAL A 192 -12.91 -2.77 -13.61
C VAL A 192 -12.69 -2.37 -12.16
N GLU A 193 -13.26 -1.25 -11.75
CA GLU A 193 -13.16 -0.78 -10.35
C GLU A 193 -13.77 -1.76 -9.36
N ALA A 194 -14.94 -2.32 -9.66
CA ALA A 194 -15.60 -3.30 -8.81
C ALA A 194 -14.77 -4.59 -8.67
N ALA A 195 -14.19 -5.08 -9.76
CA ALA A 195 -13.33 -6.27 -9.72
C ALA A 195 -12.05 -6.02 -8.91
N ILE A 196 -11.44 -4.85 -9.06
CA ILE A 196 -10.25 -4.46 -8.29
C ILE A 196 -10.59 -4.32 -6.81
N GLN A 197 -11.74 -3.72 -6.47
CA GLN A 197 -12.18 -3.60 -5.08
C GLN A 197 -12.36 -4.96 -4.41
N ALA A 198 -12.96 -5.92 -5.11
CA ALA A 198 -13.10 -7.29 -4.60
C ALA A 198 -11.73 -7.94 -4.35
N SER A 199 -10.74 -7.68 -5.23
CA SER A 199 -9.37 -8.16 -5.05
C SER A 199 -8.68 -7.49 -3.86
N PHE A 200 -8.95 -6.21 -3.61
CA PHE A 200 -8.42 -5.50 -2.44
C PHE A 200 -8.97 -6.08 -1.14
N ASP A 201 -10.25 -6.44 -1.10
CA ASP A 201 -10.85 -7.08 0.07
C ASP A 201 -10.15 -8.41 0.40
N LEU A 202 -9.83 -9.21 -0.63
CA LEU A 202 -9.04 -10.43 -0.48
C LEU A 202 -7.62 -10.15 0.03
N LEU A 203 -6.97 -9.12 -0.51
CA LEU A 203 -5.62 -8.73 -0.08
C LEU A 203 -5.57 -8.34 1.39
N MET A 204 -6.59 -7.63 1.87
CA MET A 204 -6.65 -7.11 3.23
C MET A 204 -7.01 -8.17 4.27
N GLU A 205 -7.56 -9.30 3.86
CA GLU A 205 -8.03 -10.34 4.78
C GLU A 205 -6.90 -10.87 5.65
N ASN A 206 -7.08 -10.81 6.97
CA ASN A 206 -6.12 -11.25 7.98
C ASN A 206 -4.76 -10.50 7.93
N LYS A 207 -4.75 -9.27 7.40
CA LYS A 207 -3.55 -8.45 7.32
C LYS A 207 -3.67 -7.22 8.20
N THR A 208 -2.52 -6.74 8.66
CA THR A 208 -2.40 -5.36 9.14
C THR A 208 -2.29 -4.47 7.92
N VAL A 209 -3.17 -3.49 7.80
CA VAL A 209 -3.27 -2.66 6.60
C VAL A 209 -3.04 -1.20 6.95
N ILE A 210 -2.19 -0.55 6.17
CA ILE A 210 -2.08 0.91 6.13
C ILE A 210 -2.49 1.33 4.72
N ALA A 211 -3.63 2.01 4.61
CA ALA A 211 -4.14 2.48 3.33
C ALA A 211 -4.08 4.00 3.27
N ILE A 212 -3.48 4.54 2.21
CA ILE A 212 -3.65 5.95 1.85
C ILE A 212 -4.95 5.99 1.06
N ALA A 213 -6.04 6.34 1.76
CA ALA A 213 -7.38 6.14 1.26
C ALA A 213 -7.89 7.39 0.52
N HIS A 214 -8.37 7.18 -0.71
CA HIS A 214 -9.02 8.19 -1.54
C HIS A 214 -10.45 7.81 -1.90
N ARG A 215 -10.83 6.55 -1.74
CA ARG A 215 -12.16 6.03 -2.09
C ARG A 215 -13.01 5.78 -0.86
N LEU A 216 -14.30 6.08 -0.97
CA LEU A 216 -15.26 5.84 0.10
C LEU A 216 -15.35 4.38 0.50
N SER A 217 -15.26 3.46 -0.46
CA SER A 217 -15.29 2.02 -0.22
C SER A 217 -14.13 1.55 0.63
N THR A 218 -12.94 2.09 0.41
CA THR A 218 -11.76 1.77 1.21
C THR A 218 -11.88 2.34 2.62
N ILE A 219 -12.31 3.58 2.74
CA ILE A 219 -12.56 4.22 4.05
C ILE A 219 -13.55 3.41 4.87
N ALA A 220 -14.62 2.92 4.25
CA ALA A 220 -15.64 2.12 4.92
C ALA A 220 -15.12 0.76 5.42
N ALA A 221 -14.07 0.23 4.79
CA ALA A 221 -13.47 -1.04 5.17
C ALA A 221 -12.44 -0.92 6.30
N MET A 222 -12.07 0.30 6.69
CA MET A 222 -11.04 0.53 7.71
C MET A 222 -11.61 0.43 9.12
N ASP A 223 -10.81 -0.12 10.03
CA ASP A 223 -11.16 -0.19 11.46
C ASP A 223 -11.02 1.17 12.14
N ARG A 224 -10.05 1.95 11.69
CA ARG A 224 -9.74 3.26 12.24
C ARG A 224 -9.16 4.15 11.15
N LEU A 225 -9.49 5.44 11.22
CA LEU A 225 -8.89 6.46 10.37
C LEU A 225 -7.95 7.32 11.20
N ILE A 226 -6.84 7.70 10.61
CA ILE A 226 -5.88 8.65 11.18
C ILE A 226 -5.82 9.84 10.24
N VAL A 227 -6.20 11.00 10.74
CA VAL A 227 -6.17 12.24 9.97
C VAL A 227 -4.86 12.96 10.26
N LEU A 228 -4.06 13.12 9.21
CA LEU A 228 -2.79 13.86 9.26
C LEU A 228 -2.98 15.26 8.70
N ASP A 229 -2.39 16.23 9.36
CA ASP A 229 -2.30 17.61 8.88
C ASP A 229 -0.95 18.20 9.33
N ASN A 230 -0.15 18.68 8.38
CA ASN A 230 1.19 19.22 8.62
C ASN A 230 2.08 18.29 9.48
N GLY A 231 1.99 16.98 9.24
CA GLY A 231 2.80 15.99 9.96
C GLY A 231 2.31 15.67 11.38
N HIS A 232 1.14 16.16 11.76
CA HIS A 232 0.52 15.89 13.05
C HIS A 232 -0.74 15.06 12.89
N ILE A 233 -0.98 14.18 13.84
CA ILE A 233 -2.27 13.49 13.96
C ILE A 233 -3.24 14.47 14.62
N VAL A 234 -4.24 14.91 13.87
CA VAL A 234 -5.21 15.90 14.37
C VAL A 234 -6.53 15.25 14.77
N GLU A 235 -6.89 14.12 14.18
CA GLU A 235 -8.08 13.36 14.52
C GLU A 235 -7.81 11.86 14.34
N GLN A 236 -8.45 11.04 15.15
CA GLN A 236 -8.45 9.58 15.03
C GLN A 236 -9.82 9.03 15.42
N GLY A 237 -10.24 7.98 14.76
CA GLY A 237 -11.46 7.28 15.08
C GLY A 237 -12.07 6.60 13.87
N THR A 238 -13.27 6.05 14.05
CA THR A 238 -14.04 5.50 12.94
C THR A 238 -14.60 6.63 12.07
N HIS A 239 -15.04 6.26 10.88
CA HIS A 239 -15.71 7.19 9.97
C HIS A 239 -16.88 7.92 10.68
N GLN A 240 -17.72 7.20 11.42
CA GLN A 240 -18.86 7.76 12.13
C GLN A 240 -18.43 8.73 13.24
N GLU A 241 -17.44 8.34 14.03
CA GLU A 241 -16.91 9.18 15.11
C GLU A 241 -16.34 10.49 14.56
N LEU A 242 -15.57 10.43 13.47
CA LEU A 242 -14.95 11.59 12.87
C LEU A 242 -15.96 12.53 12.23
N LEU A 243 -17.01 12.01 11.61
CA LEU A 243 -18.11 12.83 11.10
C LEU A 243 -18.81 13.58 12.24
N ALA A 244 -19.04 12.90 13.36
CA ALA A 244 -19.69 13.50 14.52
C ALA A 244 -18.86 14.61 15.16
N GLN A 245 -17.54 14.58 15.03
CA GLN A 245 -16.66 15.62 15.56
C GLN A 245 -16.75 16.95 14.82
N ASN A 246 -17.26 16.96 13.59
CA ASN A 246 -17.36 18.16 12.73
C ASN A 246 -16.02 18.89 12.55
N GLY A 247 -14.92 18.14 12.51
CA GLY A 247 -13.58 18.67 12.35
C GLY A 247 -13.07 18.61 10.91
N ILE A 248 -11.76 18.45 10.77
CA ILE A 248 -11.09 18.42 9.46
C ILE A 248 -11.61 17.27 8.58
N TYR A 249 -11.78 16.08 9.18
CA TYR A 249 -12.28 14.93 8.43
C TYR A 249 -13.68 15.16 7.87
N ALA A 250 -14.56 15.71 8.69
CA ALA A 250 -15.94 16.01 8.24
C ALA A 250 -15.94 17.00 7.07
N GLN A 251 -15.07 18.00 7.10
CA GLN A 251 -14.92 18.95 6.00
C GLN A 251 -14.41 18.27 4.73
N LEU A 252 -13.37 17.45 4.84
CA LEU A 252 -12.84 16.67 3.70
C LEU A 252 -13.92 15.76 3.12
N TRP A 253 -14.68 15.09 3.97
CA TRP A 253 -15.78 14.23 3.55
C TRP A 253 -16.88 15.00 2.80
N MET A 254 -17.25 16.17 3.30
CA MET A 254 -18.26 17.00 2.63
C MET A 254 -17.81 17.45 1.24
N HIS A 255 -16.55 17.80 1.08
CA HIS A 255 -15.97 18.11 -0.22
C HIS A 255 -16.04 16.91 -1.18
N GLN A 256 -15.73 15.72 -0.69
CA GLN A 256 -15.78 14.50 -1.49
C GLN A 256 -17.19 14.10 -1.88
N THR A 257 -18.14 14.15 -0.96
CA THR A 257 -19.55 13.77 -1.23
C THR A 257 -20.32 14.83 -2.02
N GLY A 258 -19.81 16.07 -2.08
CA GLY A 258 -20.35 17.12 -2.92
C GLY A 258 -19.94 17.02 -4.39
N GLY A 259 -19.40 15.89 -4.86
CA GLY A 259 -18.93 15.68 -6.21
C GLY A 259 -17.43 15.89 -6.39
N PHE A 260 -16.73 16.10 -5.31
CA PHE A 260 -15.29 16.31 -5.28
C PHE A 260 -14.60 15.11 -4.64
N LEU A 261 -14.65 13.97 -5.26
CA LEU A 261 -13.91 12.81 -4.77
C LEU A 261 -12.41 13.03 -4.98
N GLY A 262 -11.85 13.92 -4.19
CA GLY A 262 -10.41 14.05 -4.06
C GLY A 262 -9.67 14.60 -5.28
N ASP A 263 -10.35 15.36 -6.10
CA ASP A 263 -9.69 16.10 -7.19
C ASP A 263 -9.12 17.41 -6.62
N ASP A 264 -8.05 17.28 -5.84
CA ASP A 264 -7.12 18.43 -5.62
C ASP A 264 -5.79 17.90 -5.10
#